data_f8d9d112bc84e9fd529c3c7170cb220f
#
_entry.id   f8d9d112bc84e9fd529c3c7170cb220f
#
_cell.length_a   1.000
_cell.length_b   1.000
_cell.length_c   1.000
_cell.angle_alpha   90.00
_cell.angle_beta   90.00
_cell.angle_gamma   90.00
#
_symmetry.space_group_name_H-M   'P 1'
#
loop_
_entity.id
_entity.type
_entity.pdbx_description
1 polymer ?
#
loop_
_entity_poly.entity_id
_entity_poly.type
_entity_poly.pdbx_seq_one_letter_code
_entity_poly.pdbx_strand_id
1 'polypeptide(L)'
;FAGLPVKIAQLSRMVTAPDLRTAKAGLADGTIDIAVGTHAVLGKAIQFKDLGLVIIDEEQHFGVAHKERLKEMRSEVHVLTLSATPIPRTLQLALSGVRELSLIASPPVDRLAVRTFITPFDELIVREALLRERFRGGQSFFVCPRIEDIEEAAAFLRTNVPEAKFI
;
A
#
# COMPACT_ATOMS: atom_id res chain seq x y z
N PHE A 1 15.23 -3.92 -14.18
CA PHE A 1 15.57 -5.04 -15.06
C PHE A 1 16.11 -4.61 -16.45
N ALA A 2 16.38 -3.31 -16.61
CA ALA A 2 16.98 -2.83 -17.88
C ALA A 2 18.31 -3.56 -18.15
N GLY A 3 18.47 -4.07 -19.40
CA GLY A 3 19.67 -4.82 -19.81
C GLY A 3 19.68 -6.31 -19.46
N LEU A 4 18.68 -6.81 -18.76
CA LEU A 4 18.51 -8.26 -18.52
C LEU A 4 17.58 -8.88 -19.58
N PRO A 5 17.81 -10.13 -19.96
CA PRO A 5 16.95 -10.84 -20.93
C PRO A 5 15.64 -11.31 -20.28
N VAL A 6 14.90 -10.40 -19.64
CA VAL A 6 13.68 -10.68 -18.90
C VAL A 6 12.53 -9.91 -19.52
N LYS A 7 11.45 -10.60 -19.86
CA LYS A 7 10.23 -10.00 -20.39
C LYS A 7 9.22 -9.76 -19.26
N ILE A 8 8.79 -8.51 -19.16
CA ILE A 8 7.87 -8.06 -18.11
C ILE A 8 6.56 -7.63 -18.73
N ALA A 9 5.44 -8.08 -18.19
CA ALA A 9 4.11 -7.63 -18.57
C ALA A 9 3.39 -6.93 -17.43
N GLN A 10 2.68 -5.84 -17.74
CA GLN A 10 1.79 -5.18 -16.83
C GLN A 10 0.36 -5.70 -16.98
N LEU A 11 -0.30 -5.98 -15.84
CA LEU A 11 -1.69 -6.44 -15.75
C LEU A 11 -2.46 -5.49 -14.85
N SER A 12 -3.04 -4.45 -15.44
CA SER A 12 -3.84 -3.46 -14.71
C SER A 12 -5.03 -2.98 -15.56
N ARG A 13 -5.94 -2.24 -14.95
CA ARG A 13 -7.07 -1.62 -15.68
C ARG A 13 -6.65 -0.56 -16.70
N MET A 14 -5.41 -0.11 -16.63
CA MET A 14 -4.85 0.91 -17.52
C MET A 14 -4.25 0.30 -18.80
N VAL A 15 -4.12 -1.01 -18.86
CA VAL A 15 -3.60 -1.73 -20.04
C VAL A 15 -4.72 -1.95 -21.03
N THR A 16 -4.43 -1.77 -22.32
CA THR A 16 -5.44 -1.96 -23.37
C THR A 16 -5.89 -3.43 -23.47
N ALA A 17 -7.09 -3.67 -23.98
CA ALA A 17 -7.62 -5.04 -24.08
C ALA A 17 -6.77 -5.95 -25.01
N PRO A 18 -6.20 -5.48 -26.13
CA PRO A 18 -5.25 -6.27 -26.93
C PRO A 18 -3.99 -6.64 -26.15
N ASP A 19 -3.36 -5.67 -25.49
CA ASP A 19 -2.12 -5.89 -24.73
C ASP A 19 -2.34 -6.84 -23.56
N LEU A 20 -3.49 -6.73 -22.89
CA LEU A 20 -3.87 -7.64 -21.81
C LEU A 20 -4.04 -9.08 -22.33
N ARG A 21 -4.58 -9.27 -23.53
CA ARG A 21 -4.70 -10.59 -24.15
C ARG A 21 -3.33 -11.17 -24.48
N THR A 22 -2.45 -10.37 -25.07
CA THR A 22 -1.07 -10.76 -25.37
C THR A 22 -0.30 -11.13 -24.11
N ALA A 23 -0.44 -10.33 -23.05
CA ALA A 23 0.19 -10.61 -21.76
C ALA A 23 -0.31 -11.93 -21.15
N LYS A 24 -1.62 -12.19 -21.19
CA LYS A 24 -2.20 -13.46 -20.70
C LYS A 24 -1.69 -14.67 -21.48
N ALA A 25 -1.63 -14.56 -22.81
CA ALA A 25 -1.09 -15.64 -23.64
C ALA A 25 0.38 -15.90 -23.31
N GLY A 26 1.20 -14.85 -23.20
CA GLY A 26 2.60 -14.96 -22.89
C GLY A 26 2.91 -15.48 -21.48
N LEU A 27 2.02 -15.31 -20.52
CA LEU A 27 2.13 -15.95 -19.20
C LEU A 27 1.79 -17.46 -19.28
N ALA A 28 0.79 -17.79 -20.07
CA ALA A 28 0.35 -19.19 -20.24
C ALA A 28 1.34 -20.04 -21.04
N ASP A 29 2.02 -19.45 -22.02
CA ASP A 29 3.03 -20.14 -22.84
C ASP A 29 4.47 -20.02 -22.28
N GLY A 30 4.70 -19.12 -21.27
CA GLY A 30 5.97 -18.91 -20.62
C GLY A 30 6.91 -18.00 -21.40
N THR A 31 6.42 -17.20 -22.34
CA THR A 31 7.23 -16.17 -23.03
C THR A 31 7.37 -14.88 -22.23
N ILE A 32 6.58 -14.70 -21.18
CA ILE A 32 6.68 -13.61 -20.20
C ILE A 32 7.17 -14.19 -18.90
N ASP A 33 8.23 -13.59 -18.36
CA ASP A 33 8.93 -14.05 -17.16
C ASP A 33 8.36 -13.41 -15.88
N ILE A 34 7.93 -12.14 -15.96
CA ILE A 34 7.43 -11.39 -14.79
C ILE A 34 6.11 -10.70 -15.14
N ALA A 35 5.12 -10.91 -14.31
CA ALA A 35 3.86 -10.16 -14.34
C ALA A 35 3.79 -9.18 -13.17
N VAL A 36 3.54 -7.91 -13.47
CA VAL A 36 3.32 -6.86 -12.46
C VAL A 36 1.89 -6.33 -12.60
N GLY A 37 1.15 -6.29 -11.52
CA GLY A 37 -0.22 -5.80 -11.58
C GLY A 37 -0.88 -5.70 -10.22
N THR A 38 -2.15 -5.32 -10.22
CA THR A 38 -2.98 -5.31 -9.02
C THR A 38 -3.49 -6.72 -8.70
N HIS A 39 -4.43 -6.83 -7.75
CA HIS A 39 -5.10 -8.10 -7.44
C HIS A 39 -5.68 -8.84 -8.68
N ALA A 40 -5.85 -8.16 -9.80
CA ALA A 40 -6.27 -8.76 -11.08
C ALA A 40 -5.33 -9.88 -11.56
N VAL A 41 -4.05 -9.84 -11.18
CA VAL A 41 -3.06 -10.89 -11.50
C VAL A 41 -3.45 -12.24 -10.87
N LEU A 42 -4.16 -12.23 -9.75
CA LEU A 42 -4.64 -13.41 -9.05
C LEU A 42 -5.97 -13.96 -9.61
N GLY A 43 -6.54 -13.30 -10.61
CA GLY A 43 -7.81 -13.70 -11.22
C GLY A 43 -7.73 -15.08 -11.88
N LYS A 44 -8.81 -15.86 -11.80
CA LYS A 44 -8.91 -17.21 -12.40
C LYS A 44 -8.63 -17.24 -13.91
N ALA A 45 -8.79 -16.11 -14.60
CA ALA A 45 -8.53 -15.97 -16.03
C ALA A 45 -7.03 -15.81 -16.38
N ILE A 46 -6.16 -15.74 -15.39
CA ILE A 46 -4.71 -15.70 -15.58
C ILE A 46 -4.16 -17.11 -15.32
N GLN A 47 -3.47 -17.64 -16.30
CA GLN A 47 -2.76 -18.90 -16.20
C GLN A 47 -1.27 -18.65 -16.30
N PHE A 48 -0.49 -19.31 -15.48
CA PHE A 48 0.96 -19.29 -15.50
C PHE A 48 1.46 -20.65 -15.91
N LYS A 49 2.42 -20.71 -16.84
CA LYS A 49 3.02 -21.97 -17.27
C LYS A 49 3.79 -22.64 -16.15
N ASP A 50 4.61 -21.84 -15.45
CA ASP A 50 5.48 -22.29 -14.37
C ASP A 50 5.70 -21.13 -13.38
N LEU A 51 4.85 -21.04 -12.37
CA LEU A 51 4.90 -19.96 -11.39
C LEU A 51 5.75 -20.37 -10.20
N GLY A 52 6.95 -19.80 -10.06
CA GLY A 52 7.89 -20.09 -8.98
C GLY A 52 7.81 -19.13 -7.79
N LEU A 53 7.47 -17.86 -8.03
CA LEU A 53 7.47 -16.83 -6.97
C LEU A 53 6.29 -15.88 -7.11
N VAL A 54 5.63 -15.57 -5.99
CA VAL A 54 4.65 -14.51 -5.87
C VAL A 54 5.13 -13.49 -4.83
N ILE A 55 5.18 -12.22 -5.22
CA ILE A 55 5.49 -11.11 -4.33
C ILE A 55 4.23 -10.29 -4.12
N ILE A 56 3.86 -10.04 -2.88
CA ILE A 56 2.64 -9.33 -2.49
C ILE A 56 3.00 -8.16 -1.61
N ASP A 57 2.66 -6.97 -2.07
CA ASP A 57 2.76 -5.77 -1.27
C ASP A 57 1.42 -5.46 -0.61
N GLU A 58 1.45 -5.07 0.67
CA GLU A 58 0.28 -4.69 1.46
C GLU A 58 -0.85 -5.75 1.46
N GLU A 59 -0.52 -7.01 1.82
CA GLU A 59 -1.46 -8.17 1.84
C GLU A 59 -2.78 -7.87 2.60
N GLN A 60 -2.76 -6.93 3.55
CA GLN A 60 -3.94 -6.55 4.33
C GLN A 60 -5.07 -5.94 3.48
N HIS A 61 -4.76 -5.36 2.33
CA HIS A 61 -5.74 -4.79 1.42
C HIS A 61 -6.46 -5.85 0.55
N PHE A 62 -6.06 -7.10 0.65
CA PHE A 62 -6.67 -8.18 -0.12
C PHE A 62 -7.94 -8.71 0.54
N GLY A 63 -9.00 -8.81 -0.24
CA GLY A 63 -10.25 -9.46 0.18
C GLY A 63 -10.09 -10.97 0.38
N VAL A 64 -11.11 -11.59 0.99
CA VAL A 64 -11.11 -13.02 1.37
C VAL A 64 -10.81 -13.94 0.18
N ALA A 65 -11.46 -13.73 -0.96
CA ALA A 65 -11.27 -14.56 -2.15
C ALA A 65 -9.81 -14.56 -2.68
N HIS A 66 -9.13 -13.41 -2.61
CA HIS A 66 -7.73 -13.32 -3.02
C HIS A 66 -6.81 -14.03 -2.02
N LYS A 67 -7.13 -13.96 -0.72
CA LYS A 67 -6.38 -14.66 0.33
C LYS A 67 -6.52 -16.18 0.23
N GLU A 68 -7.70 -16.65 -0.13
CA GLU A 68 -7.92 -18.09 -0.39
C GLU A 68 -7.13 -18.57 -1.61
N ARG A 69 -7.18 -17.80 -2.70
CA ARG A 69 -6.38 -18.11 -3.90
C ARG A 69 -4.88 -18.18 -3.60
N LEU A 70 -4.38 -17.25 -2.79
CA LEU A 70 -2.98 -17.25 -2.35
C LEU A 70 -2.63 -18.47 -1.48
N LYS A 71 -3.56 -18.94 -0.65
CA LYS A 71 -3.37 -20.16 0.14
C LYS A 71 -3.26 -21.40 -0.76
N GLU A 72 -4.11 -21.50 -1.78
CA GLU A 72 -4.04 -22.58 -2.76
C GLU A 72 -2.68 -22.61 -3.47
N MET A 73 -2.15 -21.44 -3.85
CA MET A 73 -0.86 -21.31 -4.53
C MET A 73 0.34 -21.59 -3.61
N ARG A 74 0.24 -21.34 -2.31
CA ARG A 74 1.34 -21.49 -1.33
C ARG A 74 1.90 -22.90 -1.19
N SER A 75 1.16 -23.92 -1.57
CA SER A 75 1.63 -25.31 -1.52
C SER A 75 2.70 -25.64 -2.56
N GLU A 76 2.76 -24.86 -3.65
CA GLU A 76 3.61 -25.15 -4.81
C GLU A 76 4.50 -23.98 -5.22
N VAL A 77 4.30 -22.78 -4.64
CA VAL A 77 4.93 -21.52 -5.05
C VAL A 77 5.52 -20.80 -3.85
N HIS A 78 6.72 -20.26 -4.01
CA HIS A 78 7.29 -19.37 -3.00
C HIS A 78 6.48 -18.07 -2.91
N VAL A 79 6.17 -17.63 -1.68
CA VAL A 79 5.37 -16.44 -1.45
C VAL A 79 6.11 -15.49 -0.51
N LEU A 80 6.45 -14.30 -1.03
CA LEU A 80 7.00 -13.19 -0.27
C LEU A 80 5.92 -12.14 -0.04
N THR A 81 5.65 -11.81 1.22
CA THR A 81 4.72 -10.74 1.57
C THR A 81 5.46 -9.55 2.18
N LEU A 82 5.16 -8.36 1.71
CA LEU A 82 5.71 -7.11 2.21
C LEU A 82 4.62 -6.33 2.94
N SER A 83 4.97 -5.64 4.01
CA SER A 83 4.07 -4.72 4.69
C SER A 83 4.85 -3.65 5.43
N ALA A 84 4.42 -2.39 5.32
CA ALA A 84 4.92 -1.29 6.13
C ALA A 84 4.20 -1.21 7.49
N THR A 85 3.00 -1.80 7.59
CA THR A 85 2.15 -1.79 8.80
C THR A 85 1.72 -3.20 9.15
N PRO A 86 2.61 -4.04 9.73
CA PRO A 86 2.27 -5.43 10.02
C PRO A 86 1.13 -5.48 11.05
N ILE A 87 0.06 -6.18 10.68
CA ILE A 87 -1.06 -6.43 11.60
C ILE A 87 -0.55 -7.33 12.74
N PRO A 88 -0.97 -7.14 13.99
CA PRO A 88 -0.53 -7.93 15.15
C PRO A 88 -0.60 -9.45 14.92
N ARG A 89 -1.60 -9.94 14.19
CA ARG A 89 -1.74 -11.35 13.83
C ARG A 89 -0.60 -11.87 12.94
N THR A 90 -0.19 -11.08 11.95
CA THR A 90 0.93 -11.45 11.06
C THR A 90 2.25 -11.47 11.84
N LEU A 91 2.44 -10.48 12.73
CA LEU A 91 3.59 -10.42 13.62
C LEU A 91 3.58 -11.59 14.61
N GLN A 92 2.41 -11.94 15.18
CA GLN A 92 2.27 -13.07 16.09
C GLN A 92 2.62 -14.42 15.40
N LEU A 93 2.19 -14.63 14.14
CA LEU A 93 2.55 -15.83 13.36
C LEU A 93 4.06 -15.88 13.06
N ALA A 94 4.70 -14.75 12.83
CA ALA A 94 6.15 -14.70 12.66
C ALA A 94 6.89 -15.00 13.97
N LEU A 95 6.46 -14.41 15.08
CA LEU A 95 7.05 -14.65 16.40
C LEU A 95 6.85 -16.11 16.90
N SER A 96 5.78 -16.78 16.46
CA SER A 96 5.55 -18.19 16.77
C SER A 96 6.35 -19.18 15.88
N GLY A 97 7.21 -18.67 14.99
CA GLY A 97 8.01 -19.51 14.09
C GLY A 97 7.24 -20.13 12.91
N VAL A 98 5.97 -19.77 12.73
CA VAL A 98 5.15 -20.26 11.60
C VAL A 98 5.52 -19.58 10.28
N ARG A 99 6.12 -18.38 10.34
CA ARG A 99 6.63 -17.63 9.19
C ARG A 99 8.00 -17.05 9.49
N GLU A 100 8.88 -17.09 8.50
CA GLU A 100 10.12 -16.35 8.55
C GLU A 100 9.84 -14.84 8.41
N LEU A 101 10.53 -14.03 9.21
CA LEU A 101 10.41 -12.58 9.21
C LEU A 101 11.76 -11.95 8.92
N SER A 102 11.77 -11.07 7.92
CA SER A 102 12.90 -10.17 7.67
C SER A 102 12.48 -8.73 7.94
N LEU A 103 13.28 -8.00 8.71
CA LEU A 103 13.02 -6.61 9.05
C LEU A 103 13.96 -5.68 8.28
N ILE A 104 13.39 -4.78 7.46
CA ILE A 104 14.13 -3.71 6.80
C ILE A 104 14.04 -2.48 7.71
N ALA A 105 15.06 -2.27 8.56
CA ALA A 105 15.05 -1.22 9.57
C ALA A 105 15.76 0.08 9.13
N SER A 106 16.57 0.02 8.07
CA SER A 106 17.31 1.20 7.58
C SER A 106 16.44 2.06 6.67
N PRO A 107 16.10 3.30 7.07
CA PRO A 107 15.37 4.21 6.20
C PRO A 107 16.26 4.68 5.03
N PRO A 108 15.68 5.12 3.90
CA PRO A 108 16.40 5.81 2.85
C PRO A 108 17.15 7.04 3.39
N VAL A 109 18.33 7.33 2.84
CA VAL A 109 19.24 8.39 3.33
C VAL A 109 18.56 9.77 3.36
N ASP A 110 17.69 10.05 2.39
CA ASP A 110 17.00 11.35 2.24
C ASP A 110 15.65 11.44 2.96
N ARG A 111 15.27 10.42 3.73
CA ARG A 111 14.00 10.41 4.44
C ARG A 111 14.11 11.18 5.75
N LEU A 112 13.53 12.38 5.78
CA LEU A 112 13.36 13.16 7.00
C LEU A 112 12.35 12.46 7.93
N ALA A 113 12.72 12.38 9.22
CA ALA A 113 11.84 11.83 10.24
C ALA A 113 10.59 12.71 10.43
N VAL A 114 9.42 12.11 10.46
CA VAL A 114 8.19 12.79 10.84
C VAL A 114 8.20 12.99 12.35
N ARG A 115 8.06 14.24 12.80
CA ARG A 115 7.93 14.56 14.22
C ARG A 115 6.50 14.33 14.66
N THR A 116 6.31 13.44 15.61
CA THR A 116 4.98 13.12 16.17
C THR A 116 4.89 13.68 17.58
N PHE A 117 3.79 14.38 17.87
CA PHE A 117 3.49 14.93 19.18
C PHE A 117 2.16 14.34 19.67
N ILE A 118 2.13 13.90 20.91
CA ILE A 118 0.91 13.42 21.58
C ILE A 118 0.67 14.40 22.74
N THR A 119 -0.38 15.20 22.62
CA THR A 119 -0.72 16.24 23.60
C THR A 119 -2.23 16.21 23.86
N PRO A 120 -2.72 16.70 25.00
CA PRO A 120 -4.12 17.11 25.12
C PRO A 120 -4.49 18.08 24.00
N PHE A 121 -5.77 18.13 23.64
CA PHE A 121 -6.24 19.11 22.66
C PHE A 121 -6.02 20.52 23.18
N ASP A 122 -5.30 21.32 22.39
CA ASP A 122 -5.01 22.73 22.69
C ASP A 122 -5.13 23.53 21.38
N GLU A 123 -5.99 24.53 21.39
CA GLU A 123 -6.32 25.35 20.23
C GLU A 123 -5.10 26.09 19.68
N LEU A 124 -4.24 26.58 20.57
CA LEU A 124 -3.04 27.35 20.18
C LEU A 124 -2.01 26.41 19.52
N ILE A 125 -1.83 25.21 20.06
CA ILE A 125 -0.91 24.21 19.46
C ILE A 125 -1.40 23.79 18.09
N VAL A 126 -2.70 23.55 17.94
CA VAL A 126 -3.30 23.18 16.66
C VAL A 126 -3.14 24.32 15.65
N ARG A 127 -3.46 25.56 16.06
CA ARG A 127 -3.31 26.74 15.21
C ARG A 127 -1.85 26.91 14.75
N GLU A 128 -0.90 26.84 15.68
CA GLU A 128 0.52 26.98 15.37
C GLU A 128 1.00 25.90 14.38
N ALA A 129 0.61 24.66 14.60
CA ALA A 129 0.97 23.55 13.71
C ALA A 129 0.46 23.75 12.29
N LEU A 130 -0.81 24.16 12.13
CA LEU A 130 -1.43 24.40 10.83
C LEU A 130 -0.81 25.59 10.11
N LEU A 131 -0.53 26.69 10.82
CA LEU A 131 0.11 27.88 10.25
C LEU A 131 1.55 27.61 9.85
N ARG A 132 2.29 26.83 10.62
CA ARG A 132 3.66 26.42 10.28
C ARG A 132 3.69 25.62 8.99
N GLU A 133 2.76 24.67 8.83
CA GLU A 133 2.63 23.88 7.62
C GLU A 133 2.27 24.75 6.40
N ARG A 134 1.29 25.62 6.56
CA ARG A 134 0.90 26.57 5.54
C ARG A 134 2.05 27.50 5.12
N PHE A 135 2.83 28.02 6.09
CA PHE A 135 3.96 28.93 5.83
C PHE A 135 5.02 28.27 4.95
N ARG A 136 5.27 26.99 5.11
CA ARG A 136 6.20 26.25 4.24
C ARG A 136 5.59 25.77 2.91
N GLY A 137 4.36 26.14 2.60
CA GLY A 137 3.65 25.76 1.37
C GLY A 137 3.06 24.34 1.39
N GLY A 138 3.00 23.69 2.57
CA GLY A 138 2.45 22.36 2.73
C GLY A 138 0.93 22.34 2.91
N GLN A 139 0.40 21.14 3.06
CA GLN A 139 -1.02 20.84 3.31
C GLN A 139 -1.17 20.08 4.62
N SER A 140 -2.29 20.27 5.30
CA SER A 140 -2.60 19.59 6.56
C SER A 140 -3.90 18.82 6.45
N PHE A 141 -3.93 17.61 7.06
CA PHE A 141 -5.16 16.86 7.29
C PHE A 141 -5.58 17.03 8.74
N PHE A 142 -6.80 17.49 8.96
CA PHE A 142 -7.44 17.47 10.27
C PHE A 142 -8.42 16.29 10.30
N VAL A 143 -8.10 15.25 11.06
CA VAL A 143 -8.86 13.99 11.05
C VAL A 143 -9.76 13.93 12.27
N CYS A 144 -11.07 13.75 12.04
CA CYS A 144 -12.07 13.55 13.07
C CYS A 144 -12.40 12.05 13.23
N PRO A 145 -12.67 11.56 14.45
CA PRO A 145 -13.02 10.16 14.69
C PRO A 145 -14.33 9.75 14.02
N ARG A 146 -15.31 10.67 13.93
CA ARG A 146 -16.65 10.44 13.39
C ARG A 146 -17.02 11.51 12.36
N ILE A 147 -17.87 11.14 11.40
CA ILE A 147 -18.34 12.06 10.35
C ILE A 147 -19.12 13.25 10.97
N GLU A 148 -19.89 13.00 12.02
CA GLU A 148 -20.67 14.03 12.72
C GLU A 148 -19.79 15.12 13.39
N ASP A 149 -18.52 14.82 13.70
CA ASP A 149 -17.60 15.76 14.31
C ASP A 149 -16.96 16.74 13.29
N ILE A 150 -17.12 16.48 11.99
CA ILE A 150 -16.46 17.25 10.91
C ILE A 150 -16.94 18.70 10.90
N GLU A 151 -18.26 18.94 11.09
CA GLU A 151 -18.81 20.30 11.01
C GLU A 151 -18.35 21.16 12.20
N GLU A 152 -18.27 20.58 13.39
CA GLU A 152 -17.73 21.25 14.58
C GLU A 152 -16.23 21.57 14.39
N ALA A 153 -15.45 20.63 13.89
CA ALA A 153 -14.04 20.85 13.58
C ALA A 153 -13.85 21.93 12.50
N ALA A 154 -14.70 21.95 11.48
CA ALA A 154 -14.67 22.97 10.44
C ALA A 154 -15.01 24.35 10.99
N ALA A 155 -16.00 24.46 11.88
CA ALA A 155 -16.34 25.71 12.55
C ALA A 155 -15.17 26.20 13.44
N PHE A 156 -14.56 25.30 14.19
CA PHE A 156 -13.36 25.59 14.99
C PHE A 156 -12.22 26.15 14.11
N LEU A 157 -11.94 25.49 12.97
CA LEU A 157 -10.88 25.93 12.07
C LEU A 157 -11.18 27.29 11.42
N ARG A 158 -12.43 27.56 11.04
CA ARG A 158 -12.84 28.88 10.50
C ARG A 158 -12.61 30.00 11.50
N THR A 159 -12.85 29.74 12.76
CA THR A 159 -12.69 30.72 13.83
C THR A 159 -11.22 30.92 14.23
N ASN A 160 -10.49 29.83 14.41
CA ASN A 160 -9.14 29.87 15.01
C ASN A 160 -8.01 29.92 13.98
N VAL A 161 -8.26 29.53 12.72
CA VAL A 161 -7.25 29.53 11.63
C VAL A 161 -7.83 30.13 10.35
N PRO A 162 -8.36 31.36 10.39
CA PRO A 162 -9.03 31.97 9.24
C PRO A 162 -8.10 32.16 8.03
N GLU A 163 -6.81 32.16 8.25
CA GLU A 163 -5.79 32.26 7.20
C GLU A 163 -5.69 30.99 6.34
N ALA A 164 -6.10 29.82 6.85
CA ALA A 164 -6.07 28.56 6.11
C ALA A 164 -7.27 28.45 5.16
N LYS A 165 -7.03 27.96 3.95
CA LYS A 165 -8.11 27.52 3.05
C LYS A 165 -8.35 26.03 3.28
N PHE A 166 -9.59 25.64 3.47
CA PHE A 166 -10.00 24.23 3.63
C PHE A 166 -11.21 23.89 2.79
N ILE A 167 -11.32 22.65 2.43
CA ILE A 167 -12.33 22.00 1.60
C ILE A 167 -12.99 20.88 2.39
#